data_dd4bae40c6d7acbe24ebf0f02fb09a82
#
_entry.id   dd4bae40c6d7acbe24ebf0f02fb09a82
#
_cell.length_a   1.000
_cell.length_b   1.000
_cell.length_c   1.000
_cell.angle_alpha   90.00
_cell.angle_beta   90.00
_cell.angle_gamma   90.00
#
_symmetry.space_group_name_H-M   'P 1'
#
loop_
_entity.id
_entity.type
_entity.pdbx_description
1 polymer ?
#
loop_
_entity_poly.entity_id
_entity_poly.type
_entity_poly.pdbx_seq_one_letter_code
_entity_poly.pdbx_strand_id
1 'polypeptide(L)'
;MTQTPSIGRIVHYTLSEQDAAQINKRRSDARNLNAAGVTLASQGLGPQIHIGNKVEAGDVFPAIIVRVWESAKSCNLQVLLDGNDTFWACSIPEGDGLHNWSWPPRA
;
A
#
# COMPACT_ATOMS: atom_id res chain seq x y z
N MET A 1 -22.73 -13.69 -8.40
CA MET A 1 -22.54 -14.03 -6.99
C MET A 1 -21.56 -13.05 -6.36
N THR A 2 -21.99 -12.39 -5.30
CA THR A 2 -21.12 -11.43 -4.60
C THR A 2 -20.18 -12.17 -3.66
N GLN A 3 -18.93 -11.77 -3.66
CA GLN A 3 -17.94 -12.29 -2.71
C GLN A 3 -17.98 -11.46 -1.44
N THR A 4 -17.79 -12.12 -0.31
CA THR A 4 -17.70 -11.45 0.98
C THR A 4 -16.24 -11.32 1.36
N PRO A 5 -15.77 -10.11 1.72
CA PRO A 5 -14.38 -9.94 2.13
C PRO A 5 -14.10 -10.69 3.43
N SER A 6 -12.91 -11.28 3.52
CA SER A 6 -12.46 -11.97 4.72
C SER A 6 -10.95 -11.84 4.85
N ILE A 7 -10.46 -11.98 6.08
CA ILE A 7 -9.03 -11.86 6.37
C ILE A 7 -8.23 -12.86 5.54
N GLY A 8 -7.14 -12.38 4.94
CA GLY A 8 -6.24 -13.18 4.13
C GLY A 8 -6.55 -13.17 2.64
N ARG A 9 -7.70 -12.64 2.22
CA ARG A 9 -8.03 -12.54 0.80
C ARG A 9 -7.19 -11.46 0.14
N ILE A 10 -6.83 -11.70 -1.11
CA ILE A 10 -6.08 -10.71 -1.91
C ILE A 10 -7.08 -9.95 -2.77
N VAL A 11 -7.00 -8.62 -2.68
CA VAL A 11 -7.82 -7.70 -3.46
C VAL A 11 -6.92 -6.70 -4.16
N HIS A 12 -7.49 -5.88 -5.04
CA HIS A 12 -6.76 -4.76 -5.66
C HIS A 12 -7.10 -3.47 -4.91
N TYR A 13 -6.08 -2.66 -4.67
CA TYR A 13 -6.26 -1.35 -4.06
C TYR A 13 -5.78 -0.27 -5.02
N THR A 14 -6.61 0.75 -5.23
CA THR A 14 -6.31 1.86 -6.13
C THR A 14 -5.85 3.06 -5.31
N LEU A 15 -4.63 3.53 -5.56
CA LEU A 15 -4.03 4.62 -4.80
C LEU A 15 -4.75 5.94 -5.04
N SER A 16 -4.95 6.70 -3.96
CA SER A 16 -5.35 8.10 -4.05
C SER A 16 -4.12 8.98 -4.28
N GLU A 17 -4.33 10.26 -4.55
CA GLU A 17 -3.22 11.22 -4.66
C GLU A 17 -2.44 11.30 -3.35
N GLN A 18 -3.13 11.29 -2.23
CA GLN A 18 -2.50 11.35 -0.91
C GLN A 18 -1.66 10.10 -0.63
N ASP A 19 -2.17 8.92 -0.99
CA ASP A 19 -1.43 7.67 -0.85
C ASP A 19 -0.13 7.73 -1.65
N ALA A 20 -0.22 8.13 -2.90
CA ALA A 20 0.94 8.22 -3.79
C ALA A 20 1.98 9.22 -3.26
N ALA A 21 1.52 10.35 -2.74
CA ALA A 21 2.42 11.36 -2.16
C ALA A 21 3.17 10.80 -0.96
N GLN A 22 2.49 10.07 -0.07
CA GLN A 22 3.12 9.48 1.11
C GLN A 22 4.15 8.41 0.73
N ILE A 23 3.81 7.55 -0.22
CA ILE A 23 4.70 6.48 -0.65
C ILE A 23 5.95 7.05 -1.33
N ASN A 24 5.76 8.01 -2.24
CA ASN A 24 6.87 8.63 -2.96
C ASN A 24 7.79 9.40 -2.00
N LYS A 25 7.21 10.03 -0.98
CA LYS A 25 8.01 10.73 0.04
C LYS A 25 8.91 9.77 0.79
N ARG A 26 8.41 8.61 1.21
CA ARG A 26 9.23 7.61 1.91
C ARG A 26 10.44 7.20 1.05
N ARG A 27 10.22 7.02 -0.25
CA ARG A 27 11.28 6.59 -1.18
C ARG A 27 12.27 7.72 -1.45
N SER A 28 11.79 8.94 -1.57
CA SER A 28 12.63 10.11 -1.74
C SER A 28 13.51 10.32 -0.51
N ASP A 29 12.94 10.18 0.69
CA ASP A 29 13.69 10.32 1.94
C ASP A 29 14.81 9.27 2.03
N ALA A 30 14.51 8.02 1.64
CA ALA A 30 15.50 6.95 1.63
C ALA A 30 16.66 7.25 0.66
N ARG A 31 16.34 7.73 -0.55
CA ARG A 31 17.37 8.12 -1.53
C ARG A 31 18.23 9.28 -1.04
N ASN A 32 17.60 10.24 -0.40
CA ASN A 32 18.32 11.42 0.12
C ASN A 32 19.29 11.01 1.24
N LEU A 33 18.92 10.07 2.09
CA LEU A 33 19.83 9.55 3.10
C LEU A 33 21.04 8.87 2.47
N ASN A 34 20.83 8.06 1.43
CA ASN A 34 21.91 7.42 0.69
C ASN A 34 22.83 8.45 0.04
N ALA A 35 22.27 9.48 -0.59
CA ALA A 35 23.04 10.53 -1.25
C ALA A 35 23.87 11.33 -0.25
N ALA A 36 23.44 11.46 0.99
CA ALA A 36 24.17 12.13 2.04
C ALA A 36 25.27 11.24 2.66
N GLY A 37 25.45 10.02 2.18
CA GLY A 37 26.43 9.09 2.71
C GLY A 37 26.03 8.46 4.04
N VAL A 38 24.79 8.58 4.43
CA VAL A 38 24.28 7.98 5.66
C VAL A 38 23.74 6.59 5.34
N THR A 39 24.26 5.57 6.02
CA THR A 39 23.72 4.23 5.90
C THR A 39 22.88 3.95 7.13
N LEU A 40 21.62 3.55 6.92
CA LEU A 40 20.74 3.24 8.03
C LEU A 40 21.24 2.04 8.82
N ALA A 41 21.94 1.11 8.17
CA ALA A 41 22.54 -0.04 8.83
C ALA A 41 23.55 0.38 9.90
N SER A 42 24.39 1.38 9.62
CA SER A 42 25.37 1.87 10.58
C SER A 42 24.74 2.55 11.78
N GLN A 43 23.46 2.93 11.65
CA GLN A 43 22.69 3.53 12.73
C GLN A 43 21.69 2.56 13.36
N GLY A 44 21.72 1.28 12.96
CA GLY A 44 20.78 0.29 13.45
C GLY A 44 19.39 0.38 12.85
N LEU A 45 19.23 1.06 11.72
CA LEU A 45 17.93 1.32 11.10
C LEU A 45 17.74 0.63 9.75
N GLY A 46 18.59 -0.34 9.42
CA GLY A 46 18.60 -1.00 8.13
C GLY A 46 17.24 -1.50 7.62
N PRO A 47 16.40 -2.16 8.45
CA PRO A 47 15.12 -2.68 7.96
C PRO A 47 14.09 -1.61 7.58
N GLN A 48 14.34 -0.35 7.87
CA GLN A 48 13.39 0.74 7.66
C GLN A 48 13.58 1.48 6.35
N ILE A 49 14.47 1.02 5.48
CA ILE A 49 14.68 1.63 4.18
C ILE A 49 13.53 1.25 3.25
N HIS A 50 12.82 2.26 2.73
CA HIS A 50 11.72 2.06 1.78
C HIS A 50 12.22 2.29 0.36
N ILE A 51 12.46 1.22 -0.37
CA ILE A 51 12.99 1.27 -1.72
C ILE A 51 11.97 0.69 -2.69
N GLY A 52 11.71 1.39 -3.78
CA GLY A 52 10.82 0.92 -4.82
C GLY A 52 10.61 1.96 -5.90
N ASN A 53 9.79 1.61 -6.87
CA ASN A 53 9.48 2.51 -7.98
C ASN A 53 8.50 3.58 -7.56
N LYS A 54 8.55 4.72 -8.25
CA LYS A 54 7.60 5.81 -8.04
C LYS A 54 6.19 5.34 -8.36
N VAL A 55 5.22 5.85 -7.61
CA VAL A 55 3.80 5.53 -7.83
C VAL A 55 3.01 6.80 -8.14
N GLU A 56 1.83 6.62 -8.71
CA GLU A 56 0.92 7.71 -9.05
C GLU A 56 -0.49 7.37 -8.59
N ALA A 57 -1.31 8.41 -8.41
CA ALA A 57 -2.73 8.22 -8.13
C ALA A 57 -3.35 7.40 -9.27
N GLY A 58 -4.21 6.45 -8.92
CA GLY A 58 -4.81 5.55 -9.88
C GLY A 58 -4.04 4.26 -10.11
N ASP A 59 -2.81 4.16 -9.64
CA ASP A 59 -2.06 2.89 -9.70
C ASP A 59 -2.75 1.84 -8.84
N VAL A 60 -2.77 0.60 -9.32
CA VAL A 60 -3.43 -0.52 -8.65
C VAL A 60 -2.39 -1.51 -8.20
N PHE A 61 -2.48 -1.90 -6.93
CA PHE A 61 -1.57 -2.89 -6.35
C PHE A 61 -2.36 -3.99 -5.65
N PRO A 62 -1.80 -5.21 -5.56
CA PRO A 62 -2.42 -6.25 -4.76
C PRO A 62 -2.34 -5.87 -3.27
N ALA A 63 -3.37 -6.25 -2.53
CA ALA A 63 -3.42 -5.99 -1.10
C ALA A 63 -4.03 -7.17 -0.38
N ILE A 64 -3.56 -7.42 0.84
CA ILE A 64 -4.07 -8.49 1.68
C ILE A 64 -5.02 -7.88 2.71
N ILE A 65 -6.23 -8.41 2.80
CA ILE A 65 -7.19 -7.99 3.83
C ILE A 65 -6.69 -8.48 5.19
N VAL A 66 -6.44 -7.55 6.11
CA VAL A 66 -5.98 -7.88 7.46
C VAL A 66 -7.05 -7.63 8.52
N ARG A 67 -8.09 -6.90 8.19
CA ARG A 67 -9.23 -6.68 9.07
C ARG A 67 -10.46 -6.31 8.26
N VAL A 68 -11.62 -6.81 8.68
CA VAL A 68 -12.91 -6.46 8.07
C VAL A 68 -13.75 -5.72 9.10
N TRP A 69 -14.23 -4.53 8.73
CA TRP A 69 -15.15 -3.75 9.55
C TRP A 69 -16.57 -4.02 9.05
N GLU A 70 -17.24 -4.99 9.65
CA GLU A 70 -18.54 -5.46 9.15
C GLU A 70 -19.60 -4.37 9.11
N SER A 71 -19.64 -3.51 10.12
CA SER A 71 -20.65 -2.46 10.21
C SER A 71 -20.50 -1.39 9.12
N ALA A 72 -19.28 -1.14 8.67
CA ALA A 72 -18.98 -0.13 7.66
C ALA A 72 -18.69 -0.73 6.29
N LYS A 73 -18.64 -2.06 6.17
CA LYS A 73 -18.31 -2.77 4.93
C LYS A 73 -16.99 -2.29 4.34
N SER A 74 -16.02 -2.00 5.20
CA SER A 74 -14.71 -1.56 4.79
C SER A 74 -13.65 -2.48 5.37
N CYS A 75 -12.44 -2.40 4.83
CA CYS A 75 -11.33 -3.28 5.21
C CYS A 75 -10.08 -2.49 5.50
N ASN A 76 -9.26 -3.03 6.41
CA ASN A 76 -7.88 -2.59 6.52
C ASN A 76 -7.02 -3.51 5.66
N LEU A 77 -6.09 -2.92 4.93
CA LEU A 77 -5.30 -3.63 3.92
C LEU A 77 -3.82 -3.42 4.16
N GLN A 78 -3.03 -4.47 3.91
CA GLN A 78 -1.59 -4.34 3.69
C GLN A 78 -1.37 -4.36 2.19
N VAL A 79 -1.04 -3.22 1.61
CA VAL A 79 -0.86 -3.06 0.18
C VAL A 79 0.58 -3.43 -0.19
N LEU A 80 0.72 -4.36 -1.11
CA LEU A 80 2.03 -4.84 -1.58
C LEU A 80 2.49 -3.93 -2.72
N LEU A 81 3.44 -3.06 -2.43
CA LEU A 81 3.92 -2.07 -3.37
C LEU A 81 5.00 -2.64 -4.28
N ASP A 82 5.26 -1.96 -5.39
CA ASP A 82 6.37 -2.28 -6.28
C ASP A 82 7.67 -1.78 -5.67
N GLY A 83 8.18 -2.55 -4.72
CA GLY A 83 9.34 -2.22 -3.93
C GLY A 83 9.52 -3.24 -2.81
N ASN A 84 10.31 -2.88 -1.81
CA ASN A 84 10.58 -3.77 -0.67
C ASN A 84 9.65 -3.51 0.52
N ASP A 85 8.59 -2.71 0.34
CA ASP A 85 7.76 -2.26 1.44
C ASP A 85 6.27 -2.53 1.19
N THR A 86 5.50 -2.34 2.26
CA THR A 86 4.04 -2.39 2.19
C THR A 86 3.49 -1.03 2.63
N PHE A 87 2.23 -0.80 2.32
CA PHE A 87 1.51 0.41 2.72
C PHE A 87 0.23 0.00 3.45
N TRP A 88 0.06 0.48 4.68
CA TRP A 88 -1.12 0.15 5.48
C TRP A 88 -2.24 1.12 5.15
N ALA A 89 -3.32 0.60 4.55
CA ALA A 89 -4.50 1.40 4.21
C ALA A 89 -5.65 1.00 5.12
N CYS A 90 -6.20 1.98 5.85
CA CYS A 90 -7.21 1.74 6.88
C CYS A 90 -8.60 2.14 6.43
N SER A 91 -9.59 1.31 6.78
CA SER A 91 -11.02 1.62 6.57
C SER A 91 -11.34 1.92 5.11
N ILE A 92 -10.88 1.05 4.23
CA ILE A 92 -11.02 1.25 2.78
C ILE A 92 -12.34 0.62 2.33
N PRO A 93 -13.24 1.38 1.69
CA PRO A 93 -14.48 0.83 1.16
C PRO A 93 -14.27 0.15 -0.18
N GLU A 94 -15.17 -0.77 -0.52
CA GLU A 94 -15.19 -1.39 -1.83
C GLU A 94 -15.69 -0.39 -2.88
N GLY A 95 -15.05 -0.38 -4.03
CA GLY A 95 -15.43 0.50 -5.13
C GLY A 95 -14.41 0.49 -6.24
N ASP A 96 -14.69 1.25 -7.30
CA ASP A 96 -13.85 1.31 -8.49
C ASP A 96 -13.02 2.59 -8.60
N GLY A 97 -13.16 3.49 -7.64
CA GLY A 97 -12.47 4.77 -7.66
C GLY A 97 -11.15 4.76 -6.90
N LEU A 98 -10.56 5.94 -6.78
CA LEU A 98 -9.36 6.14 -5.97
C LEU A 98 -9.69 5.87 -4.50
N HIS A 99 -8.72 5.32 -3.77
CA HIS A 99 -8.87 5.00 -2.35
C HIS A 99 -9.96 3.96 -2.10
N ASN A 100 -10.13 3.04 -3.06
CA ASN A 100 -11.08 1.92 -2.94
C ASN A 100 -10.36 0.61 -3.18
N TRP A 101 -10.96 -0.48 -2.65
CA TRP A 101 -10.52 -1.82 -2.99
C TRP A 101 -11.56 -2.50 -3.87
N SER A 102 -11.13 -3.41 -4.70
CA SER A 102 -12.02 -4.22 -5.55
C SER A 102 -11.46 -5.62 -5.70
N TRP A 103 -12.34 -6.55 -6.07
CA TRP A 103 -11.89 -7.91 -6.36
C TRP A 103 -11.09 -7.91 -7.67
N PRO A 104 -10.00 -8.69 -7.74
CA PRO A 104 -9.27 -8.81 -8.99
C PRO A 104 -10.20 -9.37 -10.08
N PRO A 105 -10.09 -8.89 -11.32
CA PRO A 105 -10.87 -9.46 -12.39
C PRO A 105 -10.46 -10.91 -12.62
N ARG A 106 -11.41 -11.73 -13.00
CA ARG A 106 -11.12 -13.13 -13.34
C ARG A 106 -10.39 -13.18 -14.67
N ALA A 107 -9.35 -14.01 -14.70
CA ALA A 107 -8.59 -14.21 -15.93
C ALA A 107 -9.37 -15.10 -16.91
#